data_19624f353ee9736db9d84c8f6fc7b87d
#
_entry.id   19624f353ee9736db9d84c8f6fc7b87d
#
_cell.length_a   1.000
_cell.length_b   1.000
_cell.length_c   1.000
_cell.angle_alpha   90.00
_cell.angle_beta   90.00
_cell.angle_gamma   90.00
#
_symmetry.space_group_name_H-M   'P 1'
#
loop_
_entity.id
_entity.type
_entity.pdbx_description
1 polymer ?
#
loop_
_entity_poly.entity_id
_entity_poly.type
_entity_poly.pdbx_seq_one_letter_code
_entity_poly.pdbx_strand_id
1 'polypeptide(L)'
;DDVIVPKEWVERLARWFERSEVAGVGGPNFAPPESSTLQQQIIDVSFCSRIFTAGTNYGRKGKGALEEVEQLPGVNSAYRRSVLTEIGGFPDGCIGAEDVILDHRIRQAGHQLWTDPEAVMWHRRRDLSSVKKQIRNYGLVRSLASHEHRELRAWSHGTVALFPPIVIAAFAFFFWGLSNDGLGSPWWDISLDAVPMGWSRFGAHALPTLILLYNLLAWYGAAKGSSPCRTPKTVFLSSITTFVLHWNYGMGVLQGWWRIFTGNSGLQIDDRTRS
;
A
#
# COMPACT_ATOMS: atom_id res chain seq x y z
N ASP A 1 -17.98 8.66 -11.23
CA ASP A 1 -18.75 7.52 -11.74
C ASP A 1 -18.21 6.15 -11.30
N ASP A 2 -17.17 6.10 -10.51
CA ASP A 2 -16.56 4.87 -9.95
C ASP A 2 -16.81 4.70 -8.45
N VAL A 3 -17.59 5.61 -7.85
CA VAL A 3 -17.92 5.65 -6.43
C VAL A 3 -19.43 5.53 -6.20
N ILE A 4 -19.83 4.72 -5.21
CA ILE A 4 -21.18 4.60 -4.72
C ILE A 4 -21.18 4.86 -3.22
N VAL A 5 -21.99 5.79 -2.76
CA VAL A 5 -22.15 6.14 -1.35
C VAL A 5 -23.50 5.77 -0.83
N PRO A 6 -23.64 5.28 0.42
CA PRO A 6 -24.92 5.14 1.10
C PRO A 6 -25.60 6.51 1.27
N LYS A 7 -26.94 6.52 1.36
CA LYS A 7 -27.71 7.77 1.53
C LYS A 7 -27.27 8.55 2.77
N GLU A 8 -26.93 7.86 3.83
CA GLU A 8 -26.57 8.42 5.13
C GLU A 8 -25.06 8.80 5.22
N TRP A 9 -24.31 8.64 4.13
CA TRP A 9 -22.84 8.82 4.13
C TRP A 9 -22.41 10.22 4.57
N VAL A 10 -23.07 11.26 4.03
CA VAL A 10 -22.77 12.66 4.41
C VAL A 10 -23.08 12.90 5.89
N GLU A 11 -24.24 12.45 6.36
CA GLU A 11 -24.65 12.59 7.76
C GLU A 11 -23.68 11.89 8.71
N ARG A 12 -23.23 10.69 8.36
CA ARG A 12 -22.26 9.93 9.15
C ARG A 12 -20.93 10.66 9.31
N LEU A 13 -20.43 11.30 8.26
CA LEU A 13 -19.20 12.08 8.34
C LEU A 13 -19.45 13.43 9.06
N ALA A 14 -20.56 14.12 8.74
CA ALA A 14 -20.84 15.47 9.23
C ALA A 14 -21.05 15.53 10.75
N ARG A 15 -21.67 14.51 11.36
CA ARG A 15 -21.92 14.47 12.82
C ARG A 15 -20.67 14.64 13.68
N TRP A 16 -19.51 14.23 13.15
CA TRP A 16 -18.24 14.30 13.89
C TRP A 16 -17.65 15.72 13.92
N PHE A 17 -18.10 16.61 13.04
CA PHE A 17 -17.71 18.01 13.05
C PHE A 17 -18.42 18.85 14.13
N GLU A 18 -19.30 18.27 14.95
CA GLU A 18 -19.78 18.87 16.18
C GLU A 18 -18.64 19.02 17.20
N ARG A 19 -17.61 18.19 17.11
CA ARG A 19 -16.38 18.29 17.90
C ARG A 19 -15.44 19.31 17.27
N SER A 20 -15.06 20.34 18.04
CA SER A 20 -14.23 21.43 17.53
C SER A 20 -12.82 20.98 17.11
N GLU A 21 -12.26 19.98 17.78
CA GLU A 21 -10.94 19.41 17.52
C GLU A 21 -10.87 18.59 16.22
N VAL A 22 -12.01 18.14 15.72
CA VAL A 22 -12.07 17.31 14.51
C VAL A 22 -12.06 18.19 13.26
N ALA A 23 -10.99 18.09 12.48
CA ALA A 23 -10.81 18.82 11.23
C ALA A 23 -11.05 17.98 9.99
N GLY A 24 -10.88 16.68 10.10
CA GLY A 24 -11.17 15.76 9.00
C GLY A 24 -11.71 14.43 9.49
N VAL A 25 -12.65 13.86 8.73
CA VAL A 25 -13.23 12.55 8.99
C VAL A 25 -13.26 11.76 7.69
N GLY A 26 -12.86 10.50 7.77
CA GLY A 26 -12.94 9.57 6.66
C GLY A 26 -13.48 8.22 7.08
N GLY A 27 -13.56 7.32 6.13
CA GLY A 27 -14.01 5.96 6.38
C GLY A 27 -13.38 4.95 5.42
N PRO A 28 -13.66 3.66 5.59
CA PRO A 28 -13.16 2.62 4.71
C PRO A 28 -13.81 2.72 3.32
N ASN A 29 -13.03 2.32 2.30
CA ASN A 29 -13.53 2.15 0.95
C ASN A 29 -13.24 0.75 0.45
N PHE A 30 -14.24 0.12 -0.17
CA PHE A 30 -14.19 -1.25 -0.66
C PHE A 30 -14.69 -1.34 -2.09
N ALA A 31 -14.23 -2.35 -2.83
CA ALA A 31 -14.86 -2.69 -4.09
C ALA A 31 -16.28 -3.26 -3.85
N PRO A 32 -17.29 -2.84 -4.65
CA PRO A 32 -18.61 -3.43 -4.58
C PRO A 32 -18.55 -4.87 -5.10
N PRO A 33 -18.87 -5.91 -4.28
CA PRO A 33 -18.68 -7.31 -4.67
C PRO A 33 -19.49 -7.71 -5.90
N GLU A 34 -20.73 -7.22 -6.00
CA GLU A 34 -21.69 -7.63 -7.02
C GLU A 34 -21.37 -7.08 -8.42
N SER A 35 -20.76 -5.89 -8.49
CA SER A 35 -20.47 -5.21 -9.77
C SER A 35 -19.00 -5.17 -10.15
N SER A 36 -18.12 -5.78 -9.33
CA SER A 36 -16.69 -5.84 -9.58
C SER A 36 -16.28 -7.12 -10.31
N THR A 37 -15.40 -7.00 -11.28
CA THR A 37 -14.77 -8.17 -11.93
C THR A 37 -13.92 -8.96 -10.92
N LEU A 38 -13.63 -10.23 -11.22
CA LEU A 38 -12.76 -11.05 -10.37
C LEU A 38 -11.40 -10.36 -10.11
N GLN A 39 -10.82 -9.73 -11.13
CA GLN A 39 -9.55 -9.01 -11.00
C GLN A 39 -9.66 -7.84 -10.00
N GLN A 40 -10.74 -7.05 -10.08
CA GLN A 40 -11.00 -5.94 -9.16
C GLN A 40 -11.24 -6.43 -7.72
N GLN A 41 -11.91 -7.56 -7.55
CA GLN A 41 -12.11 -8.20 -6.25
C GLN A 41 -10.78 -8.66 -5.64
N ILE A 42 -9.90 -9.26 -6.43
CA ILE A 42 -8.57 -9.69 -5.99
C ILE A 42 -7.72 -8.47 -5.57
N ILE A 43 -7.77 -7.39 -6.33
CA ILE A 43 -7.07 -6.14 -6.00
C ILE A 43 -7.60 -5.57 -4.69
N ASP A 44 -8.92 -5.57 -4.48
CA ASP A 44 -9.52 -5.11 -3.24
C ASP A 44 -9.08 -5.93 -2.02
N VAL A 45 -9.05 -7.26 -2.15
CA VAL A 45 -8.55 -8.17 -1.11
C VAL A 45 -7.08 -7.85 -0.76
N SER A 46 -6.25 -7.56 -1.76
CA SER A 46 -4.85 -7.17 -1.56
C SER A 46 -4.74 -5.82 -0.83
N PHE A 47 -5.52 -4.81 -1.22
CA PHE A 47 -5.53 -3.49 -0.58
C PHE A 47 -6.05 -3.51 0.85
N CYS A 48 -6.97 -4.42 1.18
CA CYS A 48 -7.52 -4.56 2.52
C CYS A 48 -6.66 -5.43 3.45
N SER A 49 -5.54 -5.96 2.96
CA SER A 49 -4.60 -6.75 3.77
C SER A 49 -3.74 -5.82 4.65
N ARG A 50 -3.86 -5.95 5.97
CA ARG A 50 -3.10 -5.13 6.93
C ARG A 50 -1.58 -5.36 6.88
N ILE A 51 -1.17 -6.58 6.56
CA ILE A 51 0.25 -6.95 6.53
C ILE A 51 0.96 -6.28 5.36
N PHE A 52 0.29 -6.21 4.21
CA PHE A 52 0.93 -5.79 2.96
C PHE A 52 0.68 -4.34 2.57
N THR A 53 -0.20 -3.62 3.25
CA THR A 53 -0.43 -2.19 3.01
C THR A 53 0.36 -1.29 3.95
N ALA A 54 1.36 -1.84 4.66
CA ALA A 54 2.27 -1.12 5.56
C ALA A 54 1.56 -0.21 6.58
N GLY A 55 0.36 -0.60 6.98
CA GLY A 55 -0.38 0.16 7.97
C GLY A 55 -1.28 1.27 7.41
N THR A 56 -1.37 1.46 6.09
CA THR A 56 -2.31 2.45 5.53
C THR A 56 -3.76 2.14 5.90
N ASN A 57 -4.58 3.17 6.06
CA ASN A 57 -6.01 3.03 6.41
C ASN A 57 -6.89 2.65 5.20
N TYR A 58 -6.27 2.32 4.07
CA TYR A 58 -6.96 1.94 2.86
C TYR A 58 -7.77 0.67 3.08
N GLY A 59 -9.09 0.75 3.00
CA GLY A 59 -10.00 -0.39 3.18
C GLY A 59 -10.07 -0.96 4.59
N ARG A 60 -9.58 -0.27 5.64
CA ARG A 60 -9.72 -0.75 7.00
C ARG A 60 -11.08 -0.42 7.59
N LYS A 61 -11.81 -1.43 8.00
CA LYS A 61 -12.75 -1.25 9.11
C LYS A 61 -11.91 -1.12 10.37
N GLY A 62 -12.01 0.00 11.07
CA GLY A 62 -11.50 0.15 12.41
C GLY A 62 -12.07 -0.93 13.35
N LYS A 63 -11.68 -0.93 14.60
CA LYS A 63 -12.16 -1.89 15.61
C LYS A 63 -13.61 -1.67 16.06
N GLY A 64 -14.43 -1.00 15.23
CA GLY A 64 -15.83 -0.71 15.51
C GLY A 64 -16.07 0.62 16.25
N ALA A 65 -15.02 1.36 16.60
CA ALA A 65 -15.09 2.68 17.21
C ALA A 65 -14.42 3.73 16.32
N LEU A 66 -14.79 4.97 16.50
CA LEU A 66 -14.11 6.12 15.94
C LEU A 66 -12.64 6.13 16.42
N GLU A 67 -11.69 6.24 15.51
CA GLU A 67 -10.26 6.22 15.82
C GLU A 67 -9.58 7.47 15.26
N GLU A 68 -8.69 8.09 16.04
CA GLU A 68 -7.79 9.12 15.52
C GLU A 68 -6.75 8.49 14.61
N VAL A 69 -6.48 9.14 13.48
CA VAL A 69 -5.57 8.64 12.44
C VAL A 69 -4.63 9.72 11.95
N GLU A 70 -3.52 9.31 11.41
CA GLU A 70 -2.57 10.26 10.82
C GLU A 70 -2.94 10.68 9.39
N GLN A 71 -3.71 9.85 8.69
CA GLN A 71 -4.05 10.05 7.28
C GLN A 71 -5.44 9.49 6.97
N LEU A 72 -6.16 10.20 6.12
CA LEU A 72 -7.46 9.79 5.59
C LEU A 72 -7.32 9.23 4.17
N PRO A 73 -8.20 8.31 3.76
CA PRO A 73 -8.29 7.92 2.35
C PRO A 73 -8.81 9.09 1.51
N GLY A 74 -8.03 9.58 0.54
CA GLY A 74 -8.42 10.73 -0.28
C GLY A 74 -9.76 10.55 -1.01
N VAL A 75 -10.19 9.31 -1.26
CA VAL A 75 -11.47 9.00 -1.91
C VAL A 75 -12.67 9.02 -0.95
N ASN A 76 -12.45 8.86 0.36
CA ASN A 76 -13.50 8.79 1.38
C ASN A 76 -13.14 9.65 2.59
N SER A 77 -13.20 10.96 2.40
CA SER A 77 -12.86 11.94 3.42
C SER A 77 -13.70 13.21 3.28
N ALA A 78 -13.94 13.86 4.40
CA ALA A 78 -14.54 15.18 4.51
C ALA A 78 -13.69 16.03 5.45
N TYR A 79 -13.58 17.33 5.17
CA TYR A 79 -12.75 18.24 5.95
C TYR A 79 -13.52 19.49 6.34
N ARG A 80 -13.20 20.05 7.49
CA ARG A 80 -13.73 21.32 7.98
C ARG A 80 -13.20 22.46 7.10
N ARG A 81 -14.12 23.17 6.44
CA ARG A 81 -13.77 24.24 5.50
C ARG A 81 -12.91 25.34 6.14
N SER A 82 -13.19 25.73 7.39
CA SER A 82 -12.43 26.75 8.11
C SER A 82 -10.95 26.35 8.25
N VAL A 83 -10.69 25.07 8.59
CA VAL A 83 -9.33 24.54 8.71
C VAL A 83 -8.64 24.47 7.35
N LEU A 84 -9.34 24.03 6.31
CA LEU A 84 -8.77 24.07 4.95
C LEU A 84 -8.38 25.49 4.53
N THR A 85 -9.19 26.49 4.86
CA THR A 85 -8.88 27.90 4.58
C THR A 85 -7.67 28.36 5.38
N GLU A 86 -7.59 28.00 6.66
CA GLU A 86 -6.50 28.34 7.57
C GLU A 86 -5.13 27.83 7.04
N ILE A 87 -5.07 26.58 6.57
CA ILE A 87 -3.81 25.95 6.14
C ILE A 87 -3.49 26.15 4.65
N GLY A 88 -4.31 26.92 3.92
CA GLY A 88 -4.13 27.20 2.51
C GLY A 88 -4.57 26.08 1.55
N GLY A 89 -5.39 25.13 2.01
CA GLY A 89 -5.97 24.08 1.19
C GLY A 89 -5.02 22.96 0.75
N PHE A 90 -5.40 22.28 -0.31
CA PHE A 90 -4.57 21.23 -0.93
C PHE A 90 -3.29 21.85 -1.53
N PRO A 91 -2.16 21.12 -1.48
CA PRO A 91 -0.93 21.60 -2.08
C PRO A 91 -1.07 21.68 -3.61
N ASP A 92 -0.63 22.82 -4.19
CA ASP A 92 -0.62 23.00 -5.64
C ASP A 92 0.49 22.17 -6.30
N GLY A 93 0.22 21.67 -7.52
CA GLY A 93 1.21 21.02 -8.38
C GLY A 93 1.64 19.61 -7.94
N CYS A 94 1.04 19.04 -6.90
CA CYS A 94 1.29 17.65 -6.50
C CYS A 94 0.50 16.67 -7.37
N ILE A 95 1.18 15.70 -7.96
CA ILE A 95 0.54 14.57 -8.64
C ILE A 95 0.63 13.34 -7.72
N GLY A 96 -0.33 13.21 -6.82
CA GLY A 96 -0.38 12.17 -5.79
C GLY A 96 0.30 12.58 -4.47
N ALA A 97 -0.15 12.01 -3.38
CA ALA A 97 0.15 12.38 -1.99
C ALA A 97 -0.33 13.80 -1.57
N GLU A 98 -1.17 14.47 -2.38
CA GLU A 98 -1.84 15.71 -2.01
C GLU A 98 -2.68 15.54 -0.73
N ASP A 99 -3.34 14.41 -0.57
CA ASP A 99 -4.07 14.01 0.63
C ASP A 99 -3.13 13.84 1.84
N VAL A 100 -1.99 13.18 1.64
CA VAL A 100 -0.99 12.95 2.70
C VAL A 100 -0.39 14.26 3.21
N ILE A 101 -0.08 15.19 2.30
CA ILE A 101 0.49 16.49 2.66
C ILE A 101 -0.57 17.37 3.34
N LEU A 102 -1.81 17.34 2.84
CA LEU A 102 -2.93 18.03 3.47
C LEU A 102 -3.13 17.56 4.91
N ASP A 103 -3.24 16.25 5.12
CA ASP A 103 -3.44 15.65 6.42
C ASP A 103 -2.30 15.99 7.39
N HIS A 104 -1.07 16.01 6.88
CA HIS A 104 0.09 16.42 7.64
C HIS A 104 -0.02 17.91 8.10
N ARG A 105 -0.38 18.84 7.18
CA ARG A 105 -0.58 20.26 7.51
C ARG A 105 -1.68 20.48 8.55
N ILE A 106 -2.80 19.74 8.42
CA ILE A 106 -3.91 19.78 9.39
C ILE A 106 -3.41 19.42 10.79
N ARG A 107 -2.65 18.34 10.91
CA ARG A 107 -2.10 17.87 12.19
C ARG A 107 -1.04 18.84 12.75
N GLN A 108 -0.21 19.43 11.90
CA GLN A 108 0.76 20.45 12.32
C GLN A 108 0.07 21.73 12.86
N ALA A 109 -1.11 22.06 12.34
CA ALA A 109 -1.95 23.14 12.87
C ALA A 109 -2.65 22.78 14.19
N GLY A 110 -2.42 21.59 14.76
CA GLY A 110 -2.98 21.15 16.04
C GLY A 110 -4.36 20.53 15.95
N HIS A 111 -4.87 20.26 14.75
CA HIS A 111 -6.16 19.62 14.52
C HIS A 111 -6.05 18.10 14.40
N GLN A 112 -7.19 17.41 14.57
CA GLN A 112 -7.27 15.95 14.54
C GLN A 112 -7.99 15.44 13.30
N LEU A 113 -7.54 14.26 12.84
CA LEU A 113 -8.15 13.48 11.77
C LEU A 113 -8.70 12.18 12.36
N TRP A 114 -9.92 11.83 11.98
CA TRP A 114 -10.61 10.69 12.54
C TRP A 114 -11.17 9.76 11.47
N THR A 115 -11.17 8.46 11.72
CA THR A 115 -11.82 7.49 10.85
C THR A 115 -13.07 6.90 11.51
N ASP A 116 -14.19 6.96 10.79
CA ASP A 116 -15.43 6.29 11.18
C ASP A 116 -15.56 4.98 10.41
N PRO A 117 -15.45 3.81 11.08
CA PRO A 117 -15.51 2.51 10.42
C PRO A 117 -16.87 2.20 9.78
N GLU A 118 -17.93 2.95 10.13
CA GLU A 118 -19.28 2.82 9.57
C GLU A 118 -19.52 3.72 8.36
N ALA A 119 -18.67 4.73 8.15
CA ALA A 119 -18.76 5.61 6.98
C ALA A 119 -18.17 4.92 5.73
N VAL A 120 -18.71 3.74 5.43
CA VAL A 120 -18.24 2.91 4.29
C VAL A 120 -18.66 3.55 2.98
N MET A 121 -17.75 3.51 2.01
CA MET A 121 -17.96 3.89 0.63
C MET A 121 -17.60 2.73 -0.29
N TRP A 122 -18.30 2.60 -1.41
CA TRP A 122 -17.96 1.65 -2.46
C TRP A 122 -17.20 2.36 -3.58
N HIS A 123 -15.99 1.86 -3.88
CA HIS A 123 -15.13 2.43 -4.90
C HIS A 123 -14.64 1.30 -5.83
N ARG A 124 -15.04 1.35 -7.09
CA ARG A 124 -14.63 0.36 -8.09
C ARG A 124 -13.11 0.41 -8.28
N ARG A 125 -12.45 -0.72 -8.08
CA ARG A 125 -11.01 -0.81 -8.30
C ARG A 125 -10.69 -0.71 -9.78
N ARG A 126 -9.56 -0.10 -10.09
CA ARG A 126 -9.02 -0.08 -11.45
C ARG A 126 -8.58 -1.49 -11.85
N ASP A 127 -8.34 -1.71 -13.16
CA ASP A 127 -7.69 -2.92 -13.63
C ASP A 127 -6.21 -3.00 -13.16
N LEU A 128 -5.61 -4.19 -13.25
CA LEU A 128 -4.25 -4.42 -12.76
C LEU A 128 -3.21 -3.57 -13.51
N SER A 129 -3.42 -3.25 -14.79
CA SER A 129 -2.49 -2.46 -15.59
C SER A 129 -2.43 -1.01 -15.09
N SER A 130 -3.59 -0.43 -14.82
CA SER A 130 -3.74 0.92 -14.27
C SER A 130 -3.27 0.99 -12.80
N VAL A 131 -3.61 -0.03 -12.00
CA VAL A 131 -3.18 -0.10 -10.58
C VAL A 131 -1.65 -0.19 -10.46
N LYS A 132 -0.96 -0.94 -11.33
CA LYS A 132 0.52 -1.00 -11.33
C LYS A 132 1.13 0.39 -11.50
N LYS A 133 0.63 1.17 -12.47
CA LYS A 133 1.10 2.55 -12.70
C LYS A 133 0.81 3.43 -11.49
N GLN A 134 -0.40 3.36 -10.95
CA GLN A 134 -0.83 4.12 -9.77
C GLN A 134 0.05 3.83 -8.55
N ILE A 135 0.28 2.56 -8.23
CA ILE A 135 1.09 2.15 -7.07
C ILE A 135 2.56 2.55 -7.24
N ARG A 136 3.09 2.47 -8.47
CA ARG A 136 4.44 2.96 -8.76
C ARG A 136 4.54 4.48 -8.53
N ASN A 137 3.55 5.24 -8.99
CA ASN A 137 3.48 6.67 -8.71
C ASN A 137 3.38 6.96 -7.22
N TYR A 138 2.59 6.19 -6.46
CA TYR A 138 2.52 6.36 -5.01
C TYR A 138 3.88 6.18 -4.34
N GLY A 139 4.64 5.15 -4.72
CA GLY A 139 6.00 4.95 -4.21
C GLY A 139 6.93 6.12 -4.55
N LEU A 140 6.90 6.59 -5.80
CA LEU A 140 7.68 7.74 -6.26
C LEU A 140 7.35 9.00 -5.47
N VAL A 141 6.09 9.41 -5.47
CA VAL A 141 5.65 10.67 -4.85
C VAL A 141 5.82 10.61 -3.33
N ARG A 142 5.54 9.45 -2.70
CA ARG A 142 5.76 9.27 -1.26
C ARG A 142 7.21 9.45 -0.86
N SER A 143 8.17 8.97 -1.66
CA SER A 143 9.59 9.15 -1.37
C SER A 143 10.03 10.61 -1.52
N LEU A 144 9.52 11.33 -2.54
CA LEU A 144 9.77 12.77 -2.72
C LEU A 144 9.16 13.59 -1.58
N ALA A 145 7.89 13.34 -1.23
CA ALA A 145 7.22 14.00 -0.10
C ALA A 145 7.95 13.75 1.23
N SER A 146 8.44 12.52 1.45
CA SER A 146 9.23 12.20 2.65
C SER A 146 10.65 12.81 2.64
N HIS A 147 11.15 13.24 1.48
CA HIS A 147 12.38 14.00 1.39
C HIS A 147 12.16 15.46 1.76
N GLU A 148 11.10 16.06 1.26
CA GLU A 148 10.70 17.45 1.55
C GLU A 148 10.18 17.62 3.00
N HIS A 149 9.33 16.69 3.42
CA HIS A 149 8.73 16.65 4.77
C HIS A 149 9.27 15.45 5.56
N ARG A 150 10.28 15.66 6.37
CA ARG A 150 10.96 14.57 7.12
C ARG A 150 10.03 13.82 8.07
N GLU A 151 9.00 14.47 8.57
CA GLU A 151 7.97 13.93 9.45
C GLU A 151 7.10 12.86 8.78
N LEU A 152 7.02 12.89 7.44
CA LEU A 152 6.30 11.88 6.66
C LEU A 152 7.11 10.60 6.45
N ARG A 153 8.34 10.54 6.95
CA ARG A 153 9.18 9.34 6.82
C ARG A 153 8.64 8.22 7.69
N ALA A 154 8.37 7.09 7.06
CA ALA A 154 8.07 5.85 7.75
C ALA A 154 9.04 4.76 7.30
N TRP A 155 9.59 4.02 8.26
CA TRP A 155 10.50 2.90 7.97
C TRP A 155 9.87 1.87 7.03
N SER A 156 8.56 1.67 7.13
CA SER A 156 7.80 0.75 6.28
C SER A 156 7.91 1.06 4.78
N HIS A 157 8.02 2.33 4.40
CA HIS A 157 8.20 2.72 2.99
C HIS A 157 9.60 2.37 2.49
N GLY A 158 10.62 2.52 3.34
CA GLY A 158 11.98 2.13 3.03
C GLY A 158 12.14 0.62 2.88
N THR A 159 11.47 -0.17 3.73
CA THR A 159 11.55 -1.65 3.64
C THR A 159 10.94 -2.18 2.35
N VAL A 160 9.86 -1.58 1.86
CA VAL A 160 9.27 -1.98 0.57
C VAL A 160 10.18 -1.61 -0.61
N ALA A 161 11.01 -0.57 -0.49
CA ALA A 161 12.02 -0.26 -1.51
C ALA A 161 13.07 -1.36 -1.69
N LEU A 162 13.34 -2.13 -0.65
CA LEU A 162 14.27 -3.26 -0.72
C LEU A 162 13.67 -4.50 -1.40
N PHE A 163 12.35 -4.55 -1.58
CA PHE A 163 11.69 -5.72 -2.16
C PHE A 163 12.18 -6.07 -3.57
N PRO A 164 12.21 -5.15 -4.58
CA PRO A 164 12.74 -5.48 -5.90
C PRO A 164 14.20 -5.94 -5.90
N PRO A 165 15.17 -5.25 -5.26
CA PRO A 165 16.55 -5.71 -5.24
C PRO A 165 16.74 -7.05 -4.51
N ILE A 166 15.98 -7.31 -3.43
CA ILE A 166 16.01 -8.61 -2.73
C ILE A 166 15.51 -9.73 -3.67
N VAL A 167 14.43 -9.50 -4.39
CA VAL A 167 13.90 -10.47 -5.36
C VAL A 167 14.93 -10.75 -6.45
N ILE A 168 15.54 -9.70 -7.04
CA ILE A 168 16.58 -9.85 -8.08
C ILE A 168 17.76 -10.63 -7.53
N ALA A 169 18.26 -10.27 -6.34
CA ALA A 169 19.38 -10.95 -5.70
C ALA A 169 19.06 -12.43 -5.39
N ALA A 170 17.84 -12.71 -4.93
CA ALA A 170 17.41 -14.09 -4.66
C ALA A 170 17.36 -14.94 -5.94
N PHE A 171 16.89 -14.38 -7.05
CA PHE A 171 16.94 -15.06 -8.35
C PHE A 171 18.38 -15.27 -8.84
N ALA A 172 19.24 -14.25 -8.75
CA ALA A 172 20.64 -14.37 -9.15
C ALA A 172 21.36 -15.45 -8.31
N PHE A 173 21.12 -15.47 -7.01
CA PHE A 173 21.68 -16.44 -6.09
C PHE A 173 21.14 -17.87 -6.31
N PHE A 174 19.87 -18.00 -6.66
CA PHE A 174 19.27 -19.27 -7.05
C PHE A 174 19.91 -19.85 -8.31
N PHE A 175 20.03 -19.05 -9.38
CA PHE A 175 20.65 -19.52 -10.62
C PHE A 175 22.15 -19.81 -10.44
N TRP A 176 22.85 -19.03 -9.62
CA TRP A 176 24.23 -19.31 -9.25
C TRP A 176 24.35 -20.65 -8.51
N GLY A 177 23.44 -20.93 -7.57
CA GLY A 177 23.39 -22.21 -6.86
C GLY A 177 23.14 -23.38 -7.81
N LEU A 178 22.19 -23.25 -8.73
CA LEU A 178 21.91 -24.28 -9.74
C LEU A 178 23.08 -24.56 -10.65
N SER A 179 23.83 -23.53 -11.04
CA SER A 179 24.97 -23.69 -11.96
C SER A 179 26.19 -24.36 -11.31
N ASN A 180 26.34 -24.28 -9.99
CA ASN A 180 27.50 -24.83 -9.26
C ASN A 180 27.23 -26.23 -8.67
N ASP A 181 26.05 -26.49 -8.09
CA ASP A 181 25.78 -27.76 -7.40
C ASP A 181 24.57 -28.51 -7.97
N GLY A 182 23.87 -27.93 -8.96
CA GLY A 182 22.61 -28.47 -9.43
C GLY A 182 21.51 -28.43 -8.37
N LEU A 183 20.40 -29.12 -8.64
CA LEU A 183 19.35 -29.32 -7.64
C LEU A 183 19.70 -30.45 -6.66
N GLY A 184 20.96 -30.87 -6.50
CA GLY A 184 21.45 -31.87 -5.53
C GLY A 184 20.35 -32.58 -4.73
N SER A 185 20.53 -33.41 -3.78
CA SER A 185 19.43 -34.07 -3.01
C SER A 185 18.23 -33.13 -2.72
N PRO A 186 17.00 -33.59 -2.79
CA PRO A 186 15.79 -32.80 -2.52
C PRO A 186 15.93 -32.08 -1.18
N TRP A 187 15.41 -30.84 -1.07
CA TRP A 187 15.48 -30.02 0.16
C TRP A 187 14.88 -30.69 1.41
N TRP A 188 14.11 -31.76 1.24
CA TRP A 188 13.58 -32.59 2.33
C TRP A 188 14.48 -33.77 2.71
N ASP A 189 15.55 -34.02 1.96
CA ASP A 189 16.58 -35.00 2.35
C ASP A 189 17.52 -34.34 3.37
N ILE A 190 16.97 -34.17 4.56
CA ILE A 190 17.74 -33.76 5.75
C ILE A 190 18.45 -35.01 6.25
N SER A 191 19.42 -35.50 5.49
CA SER A 191 20.42 -36.40 6.05
C SER A 191 21.21 -35.55 7.05
N LEU A 192 21.05 -35.88 8.33
CA LEU A 192 21.71 -35.23 9.45
C LEU A 192 23.25 -35.43 9.45
N ASP A 193 23.79 -35.99 8.40
CA ASP A 193 25.21 -36.09 8.19
C ASP A 193 25.76 -34.70 7.82
N ALA A 194 26.22 -34.04 8.84
CA ALA A 194 26.72 -32.68 8.90
C ALA A 194 27.77 -32.34 7.82
N VAL A 195 27.34 -32.18 6.58
CA VAL A 195 28.12 -31.40 5.62
C VAL A 195 27.65 -29.97 5.74
N PRO A 196 28.53 -28.98 6.03
CA PRO A 196 28.13 -27.58 5.99
C PRO A 196 27.51 -27.33 4.63
N MET A 197 26.23 -26.96 4.62
CA MET A 197 25.47 -26.65 3.41
C MET A 197 26.23 -25.56 2.67
N GLY A 198 26.89 -25.89 1.56
CA GLY A 198 27.65 -24.91 0.77
C GLY A 198 26.72 -23.76 0.37
N TRP A 199 27.25 -22.55 0.21
CA TRP A 199 26.49 -21.34 -0.16
C TRP A 199 25.67 -21.55 -1.45
N SER A 200 26.12 -22.39 -2.37
CA SER A 200 25.44 -22.77 -3.60
C SER A 200 24.15 -23.54 -3.35
N ARG A 201 24.18 -24.55 -2.44
CA ARG A 201 22.98 -25.28 -2.03
C ARG A 201 22.00 -24.37 -1.29
N PHE A 202 22.50 -23.53 -0.39
CA PHE A 202 21.66 -22.54 0.27
C PHE A 202 20.96 -21.64 -0.76
N GLY A 203 21.68 -21.17 -1.80
CA GLY A 203 21.12 -20.37 -2.89
C GLY A 203 19.98 -21.08 -3.61
N ALA A 204 20.18 -22.35 -3.97
CA ALA A 204 19.18 -23.15 -4.68
C ALA A 204 17.88 -23.38 -3.87
N HIS A 205 17.95 -23.36 -2.53
CA HIS A 205 16.79 -23.57 -1.67
C HIS A 205 16.19 -22.27 -1.13
N ALA A 206 16.97 -21.19 -1.02
CA ALA A 206 16.53 -19.94 -0.45
C ALA A 206 15.35 -19.31 -1.21
N LEU A 207 15.41 -19.27 -2.55
CA LEU A 207 14.35 -18.66 -3.35
C LEU A 207 13.00 -19.40 -3.24
N PRO A 208 12.91 -20.74 -3.40
CA PRO A 208 11.66 -21.46 -3.18
C PRO A 208 11.09 -21.24 -1.78
N THR A 209 11.95 -21.26 -0.76
CA THR A 209 11.53 -21.01 0.64
C THR A 209 10.98 -19.59 0.81
N LEU A 210 11.66 -18.57 0.27
CA LEU A 210 11.18 -17.19 0.32
C LEU A 210 9.85 -17.02 -0.41
N ILE A 211 9.68 -17.65 -1.58
CA ILE A 211 8.41 -17.65 -2.32
C ILE A 211 7.31 -18.28 -1.48
N LEU A 212 7.56 -19.43 -0.86
CA LEU A 212 6.57 -20.10 -0.01
C LEU A 212 6.19 -19.21 1.19
N LEU A 213 7.16 -18.72 1.94
CA LEU A 213 6.92 -17.84 3.09
C LEU A 213 6.17 -16.57 2.70
N TYR A 214 6.55 -15.96 1.59
CA TYR A 214 5.87 -14.77 1.07
C TYR A 214 4.39 -15.07 0.77
N ASN A 215 4.09 -16.17 0.07
CA ASN A 215 2.71 -16.55 -0.24
C ASN A 215 1.91 -16.87 1.02
N LEU A 216 2.49 -17.59 1.99
CA LEU A 216 1.81 -17.87 3.26
C LEU A 216 1.45 -16.60 4.02
N LEU A 217 2.37 -15.63 4.08
CA LEU A 217 2.12 -14.33 4.69
C LEU A 217 1.06 -13.53 3.90
N ALA A 218 1.13 -13.54 2.56
CA ALA A 218 0.15 -12.87 1.71
C ALA A 218 -1.26 -13.44 1.92
N TRP A 219 -1.41 -14.76 1.91
CA TRP A 219 -2.69 -15.42 2.16
C TRP A 219 -3.21 -15.17 3.58
N TYR A 220 -2.35 -15.23 4.58
CA TYR A 220 -2.73 -14.90 5.95
C TYR A 220 -3.24 -13.46 6.07
N GLY A 221 -2.50 -12.49 5.52
CA GLY A 221 -2.89 -11.09 5.51
C GLY A 221 -4.20 -10.83 4.77
N ALA A 222 -4.40 -11.46 3.60
CA ALA A 222 -5.63 -11.40 2.83
C ALA A 222 -6.81 -12.05 3.55
N ALA A 223 -6.59 -13.22 4.17
CA ALA A 223 -7.62 -13.93 4.94
C ALA A 223 -8.07 -13.16 6.19
N LYS A 224 -7.20 -12.34 6.79
CA LYS A 224 -7.49 -11.47 7.93
C LYS A 224 -7.91 -10.05 7.52
N GLY A 225 -7.85 -9.72 6.24
CA GLY A 225 -8.28 -8.44 5.70
C GLY A 225 -9.78 -8.18 5.83
N SER A 226 -10.19 -6.93 5.65
CA SER A 226 -11.58 -6.48 5.83
C SER A 226 -12.39 -6.41 4.53
N SER A 227 -11.81 -6.81 3.38
CA SER A 227 -12.51 -6.79 2.09
C SER A 227 -13.79 -7.62 2.09
N PRO A 228 -14.91 -7.07 1.63
CA PRO A 228 -16.14 -7.84 1.42
C PRO A 228 -16.03 -8.81 0.23
N CYS A 229 -15.05 -8.62 -0.67
CA CYS A 229 -14.79 -9.51 -1.81
C CYS A 229 -13.97 -10.76 -1.43
N ARG A 230 -13.77 -11.01 -0.13
CA ARG A 230 -12.94 -12.10 0.38
C ARG A 230 -13.63 -13.45 0.23
N THR A 231 -13.09 -14.28 -0.64
CA THR A 231 -13.43 -15.70 -0.83
C THR A 231 -12.14 -16.53 -0.81
N PRO A 232 -12.17 -17.85 -0.64
CA PRO A 232 -10.98 -18.70 -0.77
C PRO A 232 -10.22 -18.45 -2.08
N LYS A 233 -10.95 -18.30 -3.19
CA LYS A 233 -10.37 -18.04 -4.52
C LYS A 233 -9.66 -16.67 -4.58
N THR A 234 -10.31 -15.60 -4.13
CA THR A 234 -9.72 -14.26 -4.18
C THR A 234 -8.55 -14.12 -3.21
N VAL A 235 -8.61 -14.76 -2.03
CA VAL A 235 -7.50 -14.84 -1.08
C VAL A 235 -6.30 -15.56 -1.70
N PHE A 236 -6.52 -16.73 -2.33
CA PHE A 236 -5.44 -17.48 -2.97
C PHE A 236 -4.77 -16.67 -4.09
N LEU A 237 -5.55 -16.06 -4.97
CA LEU A 237 -5.04 -15.29 -6.10
C LEU A 237 -4.45 -13.94 -5.69
N SER A 238 -4.77 -13.42 -4.50
CA SER A 238 -4.27 -12.12 -4.02
C SER A 238 -2.76 -12.09 -3.81
N SER A 239 -2.10 -13.23 -3.57
CA SER A 239 -0.65 -13.26 -3.37
C SER A 239 0.13 -12.77 -4.59
N ILE A 240 -0.31 -13.15 -5.79
CA ILE A 240 0.28 -12.69 -7.07
C ILE A 240 0.08 -11.17 -7.22
N THR A 241 -1.14 -10.70 -6.97
CA THR A 241 -1.44 -9.27 -7.04
C THR A 241 -0.63 -8.49 -6.02
N THR A 242 -0.56 -8.96 -4.79
CA THR A 242 0.23 -8.34 -3.72
C THR A 242 1.72 -8.26 -4.09
N PHE A 243 2.28 -9.32 -4.70
CA PHE A 243 3.64 -9.30 -5.23
C PHE A 243 3.84 -8.19 -6.27
N VAL A 244 2.91 -8.10 -7.24
CA VAL A 244 2.94 -7.06 -8.28
C VAL A 244 2.85 -5.66 -7.68
N LEU A 245 2.03 -5.47 -6.64
CA LEU A 245 1.90 -4.18 -5.95
C LEU A 245 3.18 -3.81 -5.20
N HIS A 246 3.78 -4.73 -4.44
CA HIS A 246 5.04 -4.49 -3.73
C HIS A 246 6.19 -4.19 -4.70
N TRP A 247 6.28 -4.95 -5.81
CA TRP A 247 7.28 -4.69 -6.84
C TRP A 247 7.16 -3.28 -7.40
N ASN A 248 5.95 -2.89 -7.81
CA ASN A 248 5.74 -1.57 -8.42
C ASN A 248 5.91 -0.43 -7.41
N TYR A 249 5.45 -0.59 -6.17
CA TYR A 249 5.68 0.41 -5.13
C TYR A 249 7.18 0.59 -4.84
N GLY A 250 7.90 -0.53 -4.63
CA GLY A 250 9.35 -0.50 -4.40
C GLY A 250 10.12 0.15 -5.55
N MET A 251 9.78 -0.19 -6.80
CA MET A 251 10.36 0.47 -7.98
C MET A 251 10.06 1.97 -8.01
N GLY A 252 8.88 2.39 -7.59
CA GLY A 252 8.53 3.81 -7.47
C GLY A 252 9.40 4.52 -6.42
N VAL A 253 9.58 3.91 -5.25
CA VAL A 253 10.45 4.46 -4.19
C VAL A 253 11.90 4.57 -4.66
N LEU A 254 12.45 3.53 -5.29
CA LEU A 254 13.80 3.55 -5.86
C LEU A 254 13.96 4.65 -6.91
N GLN A 255 12.95 4.84 -7.76
CA GLN A 255 12.92 5.92 -8.74
C GLN A 255 12.92 7.30 -8.06
N GLY A 256 12.20 7.46 -6.96
CA GLY A 256 12.21 8.69 -6.17
C GLY A 256 13.55 8.95 -5.51
N TRP A 257 14.19 7.95 -4.93
CA TRP A 257 15.54 8.07 -4.37
C TRP A 257 16.57 8.44 -5.45
N TRP A 258 16.46 7.86 -6.64
CA TRP A 258 17.29 8.24 -7.77
C TRP A 258 17.12 9.71 -8.16
N ARG A 259 15.87 10.20 -8.22
CA ARG A 259 15.59 11.62 -8.48
C ARG A 259 16.19 12.53 -7.41
N ILE A 260 16.04 12.18 -6.14
CA ILE A 260 16.63 12.92 -5.02
C ILE A 260 18.17 12.96 -5.17
N PHE A 261 18.78 11.83 -5.43
CA PHE A 261 20.24 11.72 -5.61
C PHE A 261 20.76 12.57 -6.79
N THR A 262 20.00 12.65 -7.88
CA THR A 262 20.35 13.44 -9.07
C THR A 262 19.94 14.93 -8.98
N GLY A 263 19.46 15.39 -7.82
CA GLY A 263 19.06 16.79 -7.61
C GLY A 263 17.70 17.16 -8.23
N ASN A 264 16.92 16.18 -8.68
CA ASN A 264 15.61 16.38 -9.33
C ASN A 264 14.48 15.96 -8.38
N SER A 265 14.49 16.51 -7.16
CA SER A 265 13.63 16.10 -6.04
C SER A 265 12.28 16.83 -5.97
N GLY A 266 11.98 17.75 -6.89
CA GLY A 266 10.73 18.51 -6.86
C GLY A 266 9.48 17.61 -6.99
N LEU A 267 8.47 17.88 -6.15
CA LEU A 267 7.15 17.22 -6.21
C LEU A 267 6.35 17.61 -7.47
N GLN A 268 6.74 18.67 -8.14
CA GLN A 268 6.17 19.07 -9.42
C GLN A 268 6.61 18.08 -10.50
N ILE A 269 5.70 17.24 -10.92
CA ILE A 269 5.89 16.38 -12.09
C ILE A 269 5.42 17.15 -13.30
N ASP A 270 6.34 17.33 -14.26
CA ASP A 270 6.07 17.94 -15.57
C ASP A 270 4.80 17.32 -16.20
N ASP A 271 3.89 18.15 -16.67
CA ASP A 271 2.59 17.77 -17.27
C ASP A 271 2.71 16.76 -18.44
N ARG A 272 3.92 16.52 -18.94
CA ARG A 272 4.21 15.59 -20.04
C ARG A 272 4.03 14.11 -19.71
N THR A 273 3.75 13.75 -18.46
CA THR A 273 3.54 12.35 -18.05
C THR A 273 2.07 11.97 -17.87
N ARG A 274 1.15 12.86 -18.25
CA ARG A 274 -0.32 12.64 -18.16
C ARG A 274 -0.94 11.92 -19.36
N SER A 275 -0.16 11.62 -20.41
CA SER A 275 -0.64 10.88 -21.60
C SER A 275 -0.57 9.37 -21.45
#